data_902968251542dcfc56ed61e9c9b5363f
#
_entry.id   902968251542dcfc56ed61e9c9b5363f
#
_cell.length_a   1.000
_cell.length_b   1.000
_cell.length_c   1.000
_cell.angle_alpha   90.00
_cell.angle_beta   90.00
_cell.angle_gamma   90.00
#
_symmetry.space_group_name_H-M   'P 1'
#
loop_
_entity.id
_entity.type
_entity.pdbx_description
1 polymer ?
#
loop_
_entity_poly.entity_id
_entity_poly.type
_entity_poly.pdbx_seq_one_letter_code
_entity_poly.pdbx_strand_id
1 'polypeptide(L)'
;MYITADCKFFDKANAAGVSKHEIVNGNKGSMIIVEVSGGTDCEVAIQGRILPGVGEWHNIALINMSTLEIAKTMTDNGIYSGDVNGLCDIMANVITYGSGDLTVYGKVGYEYGA
;
A
#
# COMPACT_ATOMS: atom_id res chain seq x y z
N MET A 1 -14.32 -2.25 -18.47
CA MET A 1 -14.43 -1.01 -17.66
C MET A 1 -13.37 -1.04 -16.56
N TYR A 2 -12.63 0.03 -16.43
CA TYR A 2 -11.61 0.17 -15.41
C TYR A 2 -12.22 0.81 -14.15
N ILE A 3 -12.02 0.19 -13.00
CA ILE A 3 -12.58 0.64 -11.73
C ILE A 3 -11.43 0.89 -10.76
N THR A 4 -11.59 1.89 -9.90
CA THR A 4 -10.66 2.15 -8.81
C THR A 4 -11.36 1.99 -7.47
N ALA A 5 -10.60 1.53 -6.46
CA ALA A 5 -11.04 1.46 -5.08
C ALA A 5 -10.05 2.21 -4.20
N ASP A 6 -10.57 3.05 -3.33
CA ASP A 6 -9.76 3.84 -2.41
C ASP A 6 -9.42 3.01 -1.17
N CYS A 7 -8.18 3.13 -0.73
CA CYS A 7 -7.66 2.46 0.46
C CYS A 7 -7.09 3.53 1.39
N LYS A 8 -7.81 3.84 2.46
CA LYS A 8 -7.33 4.79 3.48
C LYS A 8 -6.66 3.99 4.60
N PHE A 9 -5.40 3.61 4.38
CA PHE A 9 -4.70 2.76 5.34
C PHE A 9 -4.49 3.45 6.67
N PHE A 10 -3.98 4.66 6.65
CA PHE A 10 -3.79 5.47 7.86
C PHE A 10 -4.15 6.92 7.59
N ASP A 11 -4.85 7.52 8.54
CA ASP A 11 -5.16 8.94 8.55
C ASP A 11 -4.59 9.53 9.84
N LYS A 12 -3.49 10.28 9.71
CA LYS A 12 -2.78 10.92 10.82
C LYS A 12 -2.35 9.92 11.90
N ALA A 13 -1.75 8.80 11.47
CA ALA A 13 -1.19 7.84 12.41
C ALA A 13 -0.04 8.45 13.19
N ASN A 14 0.07 8.06 14.45
CA ASN A 14 1.08 8.58 15.38
C ASN A 14 1.85 7.46 16.10
N ALA A 15 1.84 6.26 15.54
CA ALA A 15 2.52 5.09 16.10
C ALA A 15 2.79 4.06 15.01
N ALA A 16 3.73 3.16 15.27
CA ALA A 16 3.93 1.98 14.45
C ALA A 16 2.75 1.02 14.58
N GLY A 17 2.54 0.20 13.58
CA GLY A 17 1.47 -0.80 13.55
C GLY A 17 0.93 -1.06 12.17
N VAL A 18 -0.04 -1.95 12.09
CA VAL A 18 -0.66 -2.34 10.83
C VAL A 18 -2.04 -1.72 10.68
N SER A 19 -2.40 -1.43 9.44
CA SER A 19 -3.73 -0.95 9.08
C SER A 19 -4.74 -2.10 9.02
N LYS A 20 -6.00 -1.76 8.80
CA LYS A 20 -6.96 -2.74 8.29
C LYS A 20 -6.47 -3.27 6.96
N HIS A 21 -6.77 -4.52 6.67
CA HIS A 21 -6.55 -5.03 5.33
C HIS A 21 -7.74 -4.70 4.43
N GLU A 22 -7.40 -4.45 3.17
CA GLU A 22 -8.37 -4.18 2.12
C GLU A 22 -8.38 -5.37 1.17
N ILE A 23 -9.58 -5.82 0.81
CA ILE A 23 -9.74 -6.89 -0.16
C ILE A 23 -9.52 -6.32 -1.55
N VAL A 24 -8.63 -6.94 -2.31
CA VAL A 24 -8.44 -6.63 -3.72
C VAL A 24 -8.88 -7.84 -4.55
N ASN A 25 -9.46 -7.57 -5.71
CA ASN A 25 -9.85 -8.65 -6.61
C ASN A 25 -8.62 -9.08 -7.43
N GLY A 26 -7.88 -10.04 -6.89
CA GLY A 26 -6.61 -10.46 -7.45
C GLY A 26 -6.66 -10.95 -8.89
N ASN A 27 -7.80 -11.38 -9.37
CA ASN A 27 -7.96 -11.78 -10.77
C ASN A 27 -8.06 -10.59 -11.72
N LYS A 28 -8.40 -9.43 -11.20
CA LYS A 28 -8.66 -8.22 -11.98
C LYS A 28 -7.90 -7.01 -11.47
N GLY A 29 -7.33 -7.11 -10.28
CA GLY A 29 -6.50 -6.07 -9.71
C GLY A 29 -5.18 -5.97 -10.47
N SER A 30 -4.75 -4.78 -10.77
CA SER A 30 -3.55 -4.57 -11.58
C SER A 30 -2.52 -3.75 -10.85
N MET A 31 -2.85 -2.56 -10.39
CA MET A 31 -1.89 -1.63 -9.82
C MET A 31 -2.42 -1.01 -8.54
N ILE A 32 -1.49 -0.66 -7.67
CA ILE A 32 -1.76 0.24 -6.55
C ILE A 32 -0.93 1.50 -6.72
N ILE A 33 -1.52 2.64 -6.38
CA ILE A 33 -0.81 3.90 -6.20
C ILE A 33 -1.00 4.30 -4.75
N VAL A 34 0.11 4.66 -4.09
CA VAL A 34 0.12 4.99 -2.67
C VAL A 34 0.74 6.35 -2.47
N GLU A 35 0.10 7.19 -1.66
CA GLU A 35 0.68 8.43 -1.20
C GLU A 35 1.04 8.32 0.28
N VAL A 36 2.27 8.66 0.60
CA VAL A 36 2.76 8.78 1.99
C VAL A 36 3.02 10.26 2.25
N SER A 37 2.42 10.79 3.30
CA SER A 37 2.55 12.21 3.64
C SER A 37 2.50 12.44 5.15
N GLY A 38 2.95 13.62 5.58
CA GLY A 38 2.80 14.11 6.94
C GLY A 38 3.74 13.51 7.97
N GLY A 39 4.46 12.45 7.66
CA GLY A 39 5.40 11.82 8.58
C GLY A 39 6.82 12.30 8.37
N THR A 40 7.66 12.11 9.39
CA THR A 40 9.10 12.35 9.36
C THR A 40 9.80 11.15 9.97
N ASP A 41 10.82 10.64 9.28
CA ASP A 41 11.58 9.46 9.71
C ASP A 41 10.68 8.23 9.96
N CYS A 42 9.71 8.04 9.06
CA CYS A 42 8.83 6.88 9.11
C CYS A 42 9.22 5.89 8.01
N GLU A 43 9.01 4.59 8.29
CA GLU A 43 9.17 3.54 7.31
C GLU A 43 7.85 2.78 7.20
N VAL A 44 7.32 2.69 5.99
CA VAL A 44 6.02 2.06 5.71
C VAL A 44 6.20 1.00 4.63
N ALA A 45 5.58 -0.15 4.83
CA ALA A 45 5.48 -1.17 3.79
C ALA A 45 4.02 -1.36 3.39
N ILE A 46 3.77 -1.59 2.12
CA ILE A 46 2.52 -2.18 1.66
C ILE A 46 2.74 -3.68 1.60
N GLN A 47 1.88 -4.42 2.25
CA GLN A 47 1.98 -5.87 2.35
C GLN A 47 0.78 -6.53 1.70
N GLY A 48 0.99 -7.69 1.13
CA GLY A 48 -0.07 -8.45 0.48
C GLY A 48 0.03 -9.94 0.77
N ARG A 49 -1.08 -10.64 0.58
CA ARG A 49 -1.15 -12.08 0.67
C ARG A 49 -2.09 -12.63 -0.40
N ILE A 50 -1.93 -13.90 -0.75
CA ILE A 50 -2.66 -14.50 -1.88
C ILE A 50 -3.96 -15.19 -1.51
N LEU A 51 -4.17 -15.53 -0.23
CA LEU A 51 -5.39 -16.20 0.22
C LEU A 51 -6.01 -15.45 1.40
N PRO A 52 -7.33 -15.29 1.44
CA PRO A 52 -7.99 -14.58 2.52
C PRO A 52 -7.89 -15.37 3.83
N GLY A 53 -7.50 -14.69 4.91
CA GLY A 53 -7.43 -15.28 6.23
C GLY A 53 -6.31 -16.29 6.46
N VAL A 54 -5.53 -16.64 5.44
CA VAL A 54 -4.42 -17.58 5.51
C VAL A 54 -3.26 -17.06 4.68
N GLY A 55 -2.08 -17.65 4.91
CA GLY A 55 -0.88 -17.21 4.24
C GLY A 55 -0.19 -16.07 4.97
N GLU A 56 1.05 -15.85 4.61
CA GLU A 56 1.89 -14.82 5.22
C GLU A 56 1.79 -13.52 4.46
N TRP A 57 1.94 -12.42 5.19
CA TRP A 57 2.04 -11.09 4.61
C TRP A 57 3.47 -10.84 4.12
N HIS A 58 3.60 -10.37 2.89
CA HIS A 58 4.88 -10.05 2.27
C HIS A 58 4.90 -8.60 1.81
N ASN A 59 6.03 -7.95 1.93
CA ASN A 59 6.20 -6.60 1.42
C ASN A 59 6.12 -6.61 -0.11
N ILE A 60 5.37 -5.67 -0.64
CA ILE A 60 5.24 -5.48 -2.09
C ILE A 60 6.27 -4.44 -2.52
N ALA A 61 7.03 -4.75 -3.55
CA ALA A 61 7.96 -3.78 -4.12
C ALA A 61 7.19 -2.66 -4.82
N LEU A 62 7.56 -1.42 -4.53
CA LEU A 62 6.93 -0.24 -5.09
C LEU A 62 7.99 0.64 -5.76
N ILE A 63 7.56 1.36 -6.79
CA ILE A 63 8.40 2.33 -7.48
C ILE A 63 8.08 3.71 -6.93
N ASN A 64 9.11 4.41 -6.45
CA ASN A 64 8.99 5.83 -6.12
C ASN A 64 8.82 6.62 -7.42
N MET A 65 7.69 7.30 -7.57
CA MET A 65 7.35 7.96 -8.83
C MET A 65 8.23 9.19 -9.12
N SER A 66 8.91 9.74 -8.11
CA SER A 66 9.83 10.86 -8.30
C SER A 66 11.24 10.42 -8.68
N THR A 67 11.73 9.32 -8.10
CA THR A 67 13.12 8.86 -8.29
C THR A 67 13.22 7.67 -9.24
N LEU A 68 12.11 6.96 -9.46
CA LEU A 68 12.03 5.71 -10.23
C LEU A 68 12.80 4.56 -9.57
N GLU A 69 13.15 4.68 -8.32
CA GLU A 69 13.77 3.61 -7.55
C GLU A 69 12.73 2.63 -7.03
N ILE A 70 13.09 1.35 -7.03
CA ILE A 70 12.24 0.27 -6.53
C ILE A 70 12.71 -0.11 -5.14
N ALA A 71 11.76 -0.20 -4.20
CA ALA A 71 12.07 -0.61 -2.84
C ALA A 71 10.87 -1.36 -2.23
N LYS A 72 11.16 -2.17 -1.21
CA LYS A 72 10.14 -2.92 -0.47
C LYS A 72 9.54 -2.13 0.68
N THR A 73 10.06 -0.95 0.97
CA THR A 73 9.54 -0.04 1.99
C THR A 73 9.64 1.38 1.49
N MET A 74 8.78 2.24 2.04
CA MET A 74 8.73 3.66 1.71
C MET A 74 9.27 4.44 2.90
N THR A 75 10.37 5.15 2.70
CA THR A 75 11.02 5.93 3.76
C THR A 75 10.87 7.43 3.58
N ASP A 76 10.41 7.86 2.41
CA ASP A 76 10.18 9.27 2.09
C ASP A 76 8.71 9.52 1.80
N ASN A 77 8.24 10.71 2.11
CA ASN A 77 6.94 11.16 1.66
C ASN A 77 6.94 11.24 0.13
N GLY A 78 5.84 10.87 -0.49
CA GLY A 78 5.74 10.90 -1.94
C GLY A 78 4.68 9.94 -2.47
N ILE A 79 4.71 9.72 -3.76
CA ILE A 79 3.79 8.84 -4.47
C ILE A 79 4.58 7.64 -4.99
N TYR A 80 4.01 6.46 -4.77
CA TYR A 80 4.61 5.18 -5.13
C TYR A 80 3.59 4.36 -5.91
N SER A 81 4.07 3.48 -6.78
CA SER A 81 3.19 2.55 -7.48
C SER A 81 3.74 1.15 -7.50
N GLY A 82 2.86 0.18 -7.59
CA GLY A 82 3.25 -1.24 -7.63
C GLY A 82 2.19 -2.12 -8.24
N ASP A 83 2.55 -3.38 -8.42
CA ASP A 83 1.67 -4.39 -8.99
C ASP A 83 1.05 -5.21 -7.86
N VAL A 84 -0.27 -5.31 -7.86
CA VAL A 84 -1.02 -6.12 -6.89
C VAL A 84 -1.80 -7.23 -7.59
N ASN A 85 -1.50 -7.50 -8.85
CA ASN A 85 -2.16 -8.55 -9.60
C ASN A 85 -1.91 -9.92 -8.94
N GLY A 86 -2.98 -10.66 -8.70
CA GLY A 86 -2.91 -11.97 -8.05
C GLY A 86 -3.01 -11.94 -6.53
N LEU A 87 -2.97 -10.78 -5.89
CA LEU A 87 -3.11 -10.67 -4.45
C LEU A 87 -4.59 -10.66 -4.04
N CYS A 88 -4.87 -11.21 -2.88
CA CYS A 88 -6.22 -11.22 -2.31
C CYS A 88 -6.46 -10.03 -1.38
N ASP A 89 -5.56 -9.84 -0.43
CA ASP A 89 -5.64 -8.76 0.56
C ASP A 89 -4.37 -7.95 0.54
N ILE A 90 -4.50 -6.66 0.84
CA ILE A 90 -3.37 -5.75 1.05
C ILE A 90 -3.59 -4.97 2.35
N MET A 91 -2.50 -4.54 2.95
CA MET A 91 -2.51 -3.64 4.10
C MET A 91 -1.24 -2.79 4.12
N ALA A 92 -1.26 -1.72 4.90
CA ALA A 92 -0.05 -0.96 5.19
C ALA A 92 0.46 -1.33 6.58
N ASN A 93 1.78 -1.39 6.70
CA ASN A 93 2.47 -1.62 7.95
C ASN A 93 3.45 -0.48 8.19
N VAL A 94 3.21 0.30 9.23
CA VAL A 94 4.18 1.31 9.69
C VAL A 94 5.20 0.57 10.53
N ILE A 95 6.34 0.27 9.91
CA ILE A 95 7.42 -0.51 10.53
C ILE A 95 8.13 0.34 11.57
N THR A 96 8.43 1.59 11.20
CA THR A 96 9.07 2.57 12.07
C THR A 96 8.28 3.86 12.02
N TYR A 97 7.95 4.39 13.18
CA TYR A 97 7.32 5.70 13.30
C TYR A 97 8.31 6.68 13.94
N GLY A 98 8.59 7.77 13.24
CA GLY A 98 9.43 8.86 13.75
C GLY A 98 8.58 9.94 14.42
N SER A 99 7.99 10.80 13.62
CA SER A 99 7.15 11.91 14.11
C SER A 99 6.17 12.36 13.03
N GLY A 100 5.26 13.25 13.41
CA GLY A 100 4.28 13.87 12.53
C GLY A 100 2.95 13.10 12.47
N ASP A 101 2.07 13.58 11.63
CA ASP A 101 0.76 12.97 11.36
C ASP A 101 0.87 12.14 10.08
N LEU A 102 1.31 10.90 10.20
CA LEU A 102 1.55 10.03 9.06
C LEU A 102 0.26 9.62 8.40
N THR A 103 0.11 9.96 7.14
CA THR A 103 -1.06 9.59 6.34
C THR A 103 -0.61 8.70 5.18
N VAL A 104 -1.28 7.57 5.01
CA VAL A 104 -1.00 6.61 3.94
C VAL A 104 -2.32 6.29 3.27
N TYR A 105 -2.48 6.82 2.06
CA TYR A 105 -3.65 6.56 1.23
C TYR A 105 -3.23 5.80 -0.02
N GLY A 106 -4.09 4.89 -0.45
CA GLY A 106 -3.87 4.13 -1.66
C GLY A 106 -5.10 4.12 -2.55
N LYS A 107 -4.86 3.78 -3.80
CA LYS A 107 -5.91 3.55 -4.79
C LYS A 107 -5.53 2.34 -5.61
N VAL A 108 -6.41 1.35 -5.65
CA VAL A 108 -6.21 0.13 -6.45
C VAL A 108 -7.05 0.23 -7.70
N GLY A 109 -6.43 0.02 -8.85
CA GLY A 109 -7.12 -0.04 -10.13
C GLY A 109 -7.27 -1.48 -10.60
N TYR A 110 -8.40 -1.82 -11.20
CA TYR A 110 -8.64 -3.13 -11.77
C TYR A 110 -9.65 -3.08 -12.91
N GLU A 111 -9.54 -4.06 -13.82
CA GLU A 111 -10.52 -4.24 -14.88
C GLU A 111 -11.75 -4.94 -14.33
N TYR A 112 -12.91 -4.45 -14.76
CA TYR A 112 -14.20 -5.03 -14.40
C TYR A 112 -14.91 -5.53 -15.64
N GLY A 113 -15.46 -6.73 -15.56
CA GLY A 113 -16.25 -7.30 -16.65
C GLY A 113 -15.41 -7.91 -17.78
N ALA A 114 -14.13 -8.13 -17.57
CA ALA A 114 -13.27 -8.77 -18.56
C ALA A 114 -13.47 -10.29 -18.59
#